data_e4a0c8af31d704e63322ca212b244f65
#
_entry.id   e4a0c8af31d704e63322ca212b244f65
#
_cell.length_a   1.000
_cell.length_b   1.000
_cell.length_c   1.000
_cell.angle_alpha   90.00
_cell.angle_beta   90.00
_cell.angle_gamma   90.00
#
_symmetry.space_group_name_H-M   'P 1'
#
loop_
_entity.id
_entity.type
_entity.pdbx_description
1 polymer ?
#
loop_
_entity_poly.entity_id
_entity_poly.type
_entity_poly.pdbx_seq_one_letter_code
_entity_poly.pdbx_strand_id
1 'polypeptide(L)'
;SRTLTSLNKYKGLISWSGTAFEYLMPNINIKKYEGSLLDESCRFLIMSQIEYSKKLGIPWGISESAFNLRDFNNNYQYKSFGIPWLGLKRGLDEDMVVSPYSVFLSLSYKPKDAITNLKQLEKEEMYNQYGFYEAIDYTISRLKHGKKYETVKTYMAHHQALSLLSINNFINKNILVERFMANPEIEAVDILLQERMPEKAIITKEKKEKIDKIKAKDYQSYSEVVYSKVNENLNVTNTISNGNYTICLKQNGEGFSKYNDILVNRFKQTADYKQGILFYIKDISNKRIWVNTPIDENNRGDKYKISYMPEKTKYVRIDADIETTTQVIVSPDDPVEIRRIELKNNGIQEKTLEITNYFEPVLSRSNARLCSYGF
;
A
#
# COMPACT_ATOMS: atom_id res chain seq x y z
N SER A 1 -1.87 -2.54 37.20
CA SER A 1 -0.54 -3.16 37.08
C SER A 1 -0.30 -3.56 35.65
N ARG A 2 0.88 -3.28 35.11
CA ARG A 2 1.26 -3.69 33.75
C ARG A 2 1.54 -5.18 33.74
N THR A 3 1.12 -5.85 32.66
CA THR A 3 1.32 -7.27 32.50
C THR A 3 2.75 -7.55 32.03
N LEU A 4 3.41 -8.52 32.63
CA LEU A 4 4.69 -9.04 32.20
C LEU A 4 4.47 -10.27 31.30
N THR A 5 5.30 -10.39 30.27
CA THR A 5 5.37 -11.58 29.42
C THR A 5 6.81 -12.07 29.30
N SER A 6 7.02 -13.25 28.76
CA SER A 6 8.35 -13.84 28.62
C SER A 6 8.52 -14.53 27.28
N LEU A 7 9.76 -14.46 26.76
CA LEU A 7 10.22 -15.20 25.61
C LEU A 7 11.57 -15.84 25.98
N ASN A 8 11.62 -17.16 26.08
CA ASN A 8 12.80 -17.88 26.56
C ASN A 8 13.23 -17.37 27.96
N LYS A 9 14.47 -16.86 28.08
CA LYS A 9 15.02 -16.28 29.31
C LYS A 9 14.71 -14.79 29.51
N TYR A 10 14.15 -14.13 28.49
CA TYR A 10 13.88 -12.69 28.52
C TYR A 10 12.45 -12.45 29.02
N LYS A 11 12.29 -11.42 29.84
CA LYS A 11 11.00 -11.01 30.39
C LYS A 11 10.87 -9.50 30.23
N GLY A 12 9.66 -9.01 30.03
CA GLY A 12 9.42 -7.57 29.87
C GLY A 12 7.97 -7.19 29.99
N LEU A 13 7.74 -5.89 30.05
CA LEU A 13 6.43 -5.29 30.03
C LEU A 13 5.79 -5.44 28.65
N ILE A 14 4.47 -5.56 28.61
CA ILE A 14 3.66 -5.45 27.41
C ILE A 14 3.30 -3.97 27.22
N SER A 15 3.40 -3.48 25.98
CA SER A 15 2.95 -2.14 25.60
C SER A 15 1.58 -2.19 24.91
N TRP A 16 1.09 -1.06 24.41
CA TRP A 16 -0.18 -1.04 23.71
C TRP A 16 -0.07 -1.68 22.32
N SER A 17 0.87 -1.25 21.50
CA SER A 17 1.04 -1.72 20.12
C SER A 17 2.24 -2.63 19.91
N GLY A 18 3.11 -2.85 20.90
CA GLY A 18 4.26 -3.73 20.75
C GLY A 18 5.32 -3.22 19.78
N THR A 19 5.32 -1.92 19.49
CA THR A 19 6.25 -1.25 18.57
C THR A 19 7.59 -0.98 19.23
N ALA A 20 8.66 -1.03 18.45
CA ALA A 20 9.99 -0.72 18.95
C ALA A 20 10.10 0.71 19.49
N PHE A 21 9.36 1.65 18.92
CA PHE A 21 9.32 3.04 19.37
C PHE A 21 8.90 3.16 20.85
N GLU A 22 7.82 2.50 21.27
CA GLU A 22 7.29 2.58 22.64
C GLU A 22 8.30 2.14 23.71
N TYR A 23 9.25 1.28 23.36
CA TYR A 23 10.26 0.78 24.29
C TYR A 23 11.59 1.51 24.22
N LEU A 24 12.05 1.86 23.02
CA LEU A 24 13.42 2.28 22.79
C LEU A 24 13.62 3.79 22.69
N MET A 25 12.59 4.54 22.27
CA MET A 25 12.71 6.00 22.13
C MET A 25 13.12 6.70 23.42
N PRO A 26 12.58 6.33 24.60
CA PRO A 26 13.01 6.98 25.85
C PRO A 26 14.51 6.90 26.13
N ASN A 27 15.18 5.85 25.67
CA ASN A 27 16.62 5.64 25.89
C ASN A 27 17.53 6.64 25.17
N ILE A 28 16.99 7.50 24.32
CA ILE A 28 17.73 8.61 23.73
C ILE A 28 18.13 9.63 24.81
N ASN A 29 17.27 9.84 25.80
CA ASN A 29 17.45 10.85 26.84
C ASN A 29 17.55 10.26 28.25
N ILE A 30 16.92 9.11 28.49
CA ILE A 30 16.81 8.52 29.84
C ILE A 30 17.93 7.52 30.06
N LYS A 31 18.56 7.59 31.24
CA LYS A 31 19.66 6.71 31.64
C LYS A 31 19.18 5.27 31.79
N LYS A 32 19.94 4.37 31.21
CA LYS A 32 19.75 2.94 31.33
C LYS A 32 20.44 2.39 32.56
N TYR A 33 19.70 1.75 33.45
CA TYR A 33 20.19 1.02 34.60
C TYR A 33 20.12 -0.47 34.32
N GLU A 34 21.28 -1.14 34.33
CA GLU A 34 21.37 -2.56 34.03
C GLU A 34 20.52 -3.41 35.00
N GLY A 35 19.69 -4.31 34.44
CA GLY A 35 18.76 -5.14 35.20
C GLY A 35 17.55 -4.41 35.78
N SER A 36 17.33 -3.14 35.41
CA SER A 36 16.08 -2.45 35.73
C SER A 36 14.92 -3.01 34.87
N LEU A 37 13.69 -2.74 35.33
CA LEU A 37 12.46 -3.14 34.60
C LEU A 37 12.43 -2.61 33.17
N LEU A 38 12.87 -1.37 32.94
CA LEU A 38 12.95 -0.77 31.60
C LEU A 38 14.05 -1.41 30.75
N ASP A 39 15.25 -1.62 31.33
CA ASP A 39 16.36 -2.28 30.61
C ASP A 39 15.99 -3.69 30.16
N GLU A 40 15.42 -4.48 31.08
CA GLU A 40 14.96 -5.84 30.77
C GLU A 40 13.83 -5.85 29.72
N SER A 41 12.91 -4.89 29.76
CA SER A 41 11.84 -4.74 28.78
C SER A 41 12.38 -4.39 27.40
N CYS A 42 13.40 -3.52 27.31
CA CYS A 42 14.06 -3.19 26.04
C CYS A 42 14.83 -4.39 25.47
N ARG A 43 15.55 -5.14 26.30
CA ARG A 43 16.23 -6.38 25.90
C ARG A 43 15.23 -7.41 25.38
N PHE A 44 14.12 -7.56 26.10
CA PHE A 44 13.02 -8.45 25.73
C PHE A 44 12.40 -8.07 24.37
N LEU A 45 12.14 -6.76 24.14
CA LEU A 45 11.68 -6.27 22.84
C LEU A 45 12.65 -6.67 21.71
N ILE A 46 13.95 -6.31 21.84
CA ILE A 46 14.92 -6.53 20.77
C ILE A 46 15.03 -8.02 20.43
N MET A 47 15.07 -8.89 21.44
CA MET A 47 15.09 -10.32 21.22
C MET A 47 13.81 -10.85 20.56
N SER A 48 12.66 -10.28 20.94
CA SER A 48 11.38 -10.60 20.30
C SER A 48 11.34 -10.16 18.84
N GLN A 49 11.86 -8.99 18.52
CA GLN A 49 12.00 -8.48 17.16
C GLN A 49 12.83 -9.44 16.28
N ILE A 50 14.03 -9.81 16.76
CA ILE A 50 14.94 -10.70 16.05
C ILE A 50 14.29 -12.09 15.83
N GLU A 51 13.68 -12.66 16.87
CA GLU A 51 13.07 -13.98 16.77
C GLU A 51 11.83 -14.01 15.87
N TYR A 52 10.97 -12.99 15.98
CA TYR A 52 9.79 -12.87 15.14
C TYR A 52 10.14 -12.72 13.66
N SER A 53 11.02 -11.79 13.35
CA SER A 53 11.47 -11.54 11.98
C SER A 53 12.22 -12.75 11.38
N LYS A 54 12.98 -13.48 12.18
CA LYS A 54 13.61 -14.73 11.75
C LYS A 54 12.56 -15.79 11.36
N LYS A 55 11.46 -15.90 12.11
CA LYS A 55 10.35 -16.81 11.76
C LYS A 55 9.66 -16.41 10.47
N LEU A 56 9.56 -15.12 10.18
CA LEU A 56 8.98 -14.57 8.96
C LEU A 56 9.94 -14.56 7.76
N GLY A 57 11.25 -14.70 7.99
CA GLY A 57 12.27 -14.62 6.93
C GLY A 57 12.50 -13.21 6.40
N ILE A 58 12.29 -12.17 7.23
CA ILE A 58 12.46 -10.76 6.90
C ILE A 58 13.48 -10.09 7.84
N PRO A 59 14.04 -8.92 7.50
CA PRO A 59 14.80 -8.10 8.46
C PRO A 59 13.94 -7.73 9.67
N TRP A 60 14.59 -7.54 10.83
CA TRP A 60 13.89 -7.08 12.02
C TRP A 60 13.86 -5.55 12.10
N GLY A 61 12.95 -5.00 12.88
CA GLY A 61 12.75 -3.56 13.05
C GLY A 61 11.30 -3.15 12.83
N ILE A 62 10.36 -3.98 13.29
CA ILE A 62 8.93 -3.67 13.20
C ILE A 62 8.60 -2.57 14.20
N SER A 63 8.14 -1.44 13.67
CA SER A 63 7.77 -0.27 14.46
C SER A 63 6.74 0.57 13.74
N GLU A 64 6.21 1.59 14.40
CA GLU A 64 5.30 2.52 13.74
C GLU A 64 6.02 3.26 12.61
N SER A 65 5.36 3.37 11.48
CA SER A 65 5.93 3.98 10.28
C SER A 65 4.88 4.23 9.21
N ALA A 66 5.28 4.94 8.17
CA ALA A 66 4.55 4.90 6.91
C ALA A 66 4.62 3.51 6.28
N PHE A 67 3.62 3.14 5.50
CA PHE A 67 3.52 1.83 4.86
C PHE A 67 2.97 1.94 3.43
N ASN A 68 3.00 0.85 2.67
CA ASN A 68 2.65 0.84 1.26
C ASN A 68 1.13 0.93 1.01
N LEU A 69 0.54 2.00 1.48
CA LEU A 69 -0.83 2.43 1.18
C LEU A 69 -0.84 3.95 1.10
N ARG A 70 -1.51 4.50 0.08
CA ARG A 70 -1.58 5.94 -0.13
C ARG A 70 -3.02 6.44 -0.06
N ASP A 71 -3.18 7.68 0.41
CA ASP A 71 -4.45 8.39 0.40
C ASP A 71 -4.76 9.00 -0.98
N PHE A 72 -5.88 9.69 -1.09
CA PHE A 72 -6.30 10.37 -2.32
C PHE A 72 -5.34 11.49 -2.77
N ASN A 73 -4.51 12.00 -1.86
CA ASN A 73 -3.48 13.01 -2.14
C ASN A 73 -2.12 12.38 -2.45
N ASN A 74 -2.08 11.05 -2.63
CA ASN A 74 -0.88 10.28 -2.89
C ASN A 74 0.13 10.25 -1.73
N ASN A 75 -0.28 10.61 -0.50
CA ASN A 75 0.54 10.53 0.69
C ASN A 75 0.50 9.12 1.28
N TYR A 76 1.66 8.60 1.69
CA TYR A 76 1.71 7.35 2.41
C TYR A 76 0.94 7.43 3.73
N GLN A 77 0.17 6.38 4.02
CA GLN A 77 -0.50 6.22 5.29
C GLN A 77 0.50 5.84 6.38
N TYR A 78 0.16 6.15 7.65
CA TYR A 78 0.98 5.89 8.81
C TYR A 78 0.21 5.05 9.83
N LYS A 79 0.88 4.04 10.42
CA LYS A 79 0.26 3.12 11.37
C LYS A 79 1.29 2.59 12.36
N SER A 80 0.82 2.21 13.53
CA SER A 80 1.60 1.52 14.54
C SER A 80 1.63 0.02 14.27
N PHE A 81 2.82 -0.51 13.96
CA PHE A 81 3.11 -1.92 13.77
C PHE A 81 3.90 -2.44 14.97
N GLY A 82 3.69 -3.70 15.33
CA GLY A 82 4.36 -4.28 16.48
C GLY A 82 4.39 -5.80 16.48
N ILE A 83 5.05 -6.35 17.47
CA ILE A 83 5.15 -7.80 17.65
C ILE A 83 3.90 -8.31 18.38
N PRO A 84 3.21 -9.35 17.90
CA PRO A 84 1.92 -9.82 18.45
C PRO A 84 1.92 -10.08 19.96
N TRP A 85 2.96 -10.71 20.50
CA TRP A 85 3.04 -11.01 21.94
C TRP A 85 3.56 -9.88 22.83
N LEU A 86 3.96 -8.74 22.22
CA LEU A 86 4.40 -7.54 22.93
C LEU A 86 3.30 -6.49 23.08
N GLY A 87 2.22 -6.61 22.31
CA GLY A 87 1.15 -5.64 22.25
C GLY A 87 -0.16 -6.14 22.84
N LEU A 88 -0.96 -5.22 23.38
CA LEU A 88 -2.36 -5.47 23.75
C LEU A 88 -3.30 -5.35 22.53
N LYS A 89 -2.89 -4.60 21.51
CA LYS A 89 -3.60 -4.42 20.25
C LYS A 89 -3.72 -5.76 19.53
N ARG A 90 -4.86 -6.01 18.88
CA ARG A 90 -5.10 -7.20 18.07
C ARG A 90 -4.73 -6.96 16.60
N GLY A 91 -4.50 -8.05 15.83
CA GLY A 91 -4.18 -7.97 14.40
C GLY A 91 -2.78 -7.43 14.11
N LEU A 92 -1.85 -7.56 15.04
CA LEU A 92 -0.45 -7.16 14.83
C LEU A 92 0.31 -8.12 13.91
N ASP A 93 -0.18 -9.32 13.72
CA ASP A 93 0.36 -10.36 12.83
C ASP A 93 -0.07 -10.20 11.36
N GLU A 94 -1.04 -9.31 11.10
CA GLU A 94 -1.54 -9.04 9.75
C GLU A 94 -0.58 -8.19 8.91
N ASP A 95 0.29 -7.43 9.57
CA ASP A 95 1.16 -6.44 8.95
C ASP A 95 2.65 -6.74 9.17
N MET A 96 3.43 -6.70 8.11
CA MET A 96 4.88 -6.95 8.13
C MET A 96 5.62 -5.74 7.56
N VAL A 97 5.75 -4.68 8.37
CA VAL A 97 6.42 -3.43 7.98
C VAL A 97 7.62 -3.18 8.88
N VAL A 98 8.79 -3.04 8.27
CA VAL A 98 10.07 -2.82 8.96
C VAL A 98 10.56 -1.42 8.68
N SER A 99 10.98 -0.68 9.73
CA SER A 99 11.52 0.67 9.59
C SER A 99 12.93 0.77 10.18
N PRO A 100 13.90 1.29 9.40
CA PRO A 100 15.32 1.32 9.80
C PRO A 100 15.58 2.09 11.09
N TYR A 101 14.82 3.15 11.40
CA TYR A 101 15.05 3.94 12.61
C TYR A 101 14.95 3.11 13.90
N SER A 102 14.08 2.11 13.93
CA SER A 102 13.92 1.23 15.08
C SER A 102 15.14 0.35 15.31
N VAL A 103 15.86 0.02 14.23
CA VAL A 103 17.12 -0.70 14.28
C VAL A 103 18.22 0.21 14.85
N PHE A 104 18.27 1.48 14.43
CA PHE A 104 19.19 2.47 15.00
C PHE A 104 18.97 2.68 16.50
N LEU A 105 17.71 2.72 16.97
CA LEU A 105 17.38 2.82 18.40
C LEU A 105 17.96 1.66 19.23
N SER A 106 18.23 0.52 18.64
CA SER A 106 18.77 -0.66 19.32
C SER A 106 20.30 -0.70 19.43
N LEU A 107 21.01 0.28 18.85
CA LEU A 107 22.47 0.30 18.82
C LEU A 107 23.13 0.18 20.20
N SER A 108 22.53 0.80 21.23
CA SER A 108 23.05 0.72 22.61
C SER A 108 22.93 -0.66 23.25
N TYR A 109 22.15 -1.58 22.65
CA TYR A 109 21.90 -2.93 23.17
C TYR A 109 22.60 -4.02 22.35
N LYS A 110 22.47 -3.96 21.02
CA LYS A 110 22.89 -5.01 20.10
C LYS A 110 23.56 -4.42 18.83
N PRO A 111 24.70 -3.72 18.97
CA PRO A 111 25.31 -2.99 17.84
C PRO A 111 25.67 -3.90 16.66
N LYS A 112 26.21 -5.09 16.91
CA LYS A 112 26.60 -6.03 15.84
C LYS A 112 25.37 -6.54 15.07
N ASP A 113 24.32 -6.93 15.79
CA ASP A 113 23.08 -7.42 15.17
C ASP A 113 22.39 -6.29 14.39
N ALA A 114 22.36 -5.07 14.96
CA ALA A 114 21.81 -3.88 14.30
C ALA A 114 22.54 -3.56 12.98
N ILE A 115 23.87 -3.50 12.98
CA ILE A 115 24.67 -3.22 11.78
C ILE A 115 24.46 -4.32 10.72
N THR A 116 24.41 -5.58 11.12
CA THR A 116 24.16 -6.69 10.20
C THR A 116 22.78 -6.56 9.53
N ASN A 117 21.76 -6.21 10.30
CA ASN A 117 20.39 -6.03 9.81
C ASN A 117 20.27 -4.80 8.90
N LEU A 118 20.92 -3.68 9.23
CA LEU A 118 21.00 -2.49 8.36
C LEU A 118 21.66 -2.80 7.01
N LYS A 119 22.73 -3.59 7.00
CA LYS A 119 23.37 -4.06 5.76
C LYS A 119 22.44 -4.98 4.94
N GLN A 120 21.55 -5.72 5.58
CA GLN A 120 20.53 -6.48 4.86
C GLN A 120 19.48 -5.57 4.24
N LEU A 121 19.01 -4.57 4.97
CA LEU A 121 18.07 -3.56 4.45
C LEU A 121 18.69 -2.75 3.28
N GLU A 122 19.98 -2.45 3.34
CA GLU A 122 20.70 -1.82 2.22
C GLU A 122 20.66 -2.69 0.96
N LYS A 123 20.88 -4.00 1.06
CA LYS A 123 20.78 -4.95 -0.06
C LYS A 123 19.36 -5.04 -0.65
N GLU A 124 18.35 -4.71 0.13
CA GLU A 124 16.95 -4.66 -0.27
C GLU A 124 16.52 -3.26 -0.76
N GLU A 125 17.48 -2.47 -1.24
CA GLU A 125 17.28 -1.15 -1.86
C GLU A 125 16.65 -0.10 -0.93
N MET A 126 16.82 -0.26 0.39
CA MET A 126 16.33 0.68 1.39
C MET A 126 17.21 1.90 1.60
N TYR A 127 18.35 2.00 0.92
CA TYR A 127 19.31 3.08 1.10
C TYR A 127 19.58 3.84 -0.22
N ASN A 128 19.66 5.18 -0.12
CA ASN A 128 20.02 6.05 -1.25
C ASN A 128 20.91 7.22 -0.81
N GLN A 129 21.09 8.22 -1.68
CA GLN A 129 21.91 9.41 -1.41
C GLN A 129 21.47 10.25 -0.19
N TYR A 130 20.23 10.11 0.27
CA TYR A 130 19.69 10.82 1.43
C TYR A 130 19.57 9.91 2.68
N GLY A 131 20.11 8.70 2.64
CA GLY A 131 20.05 7.73 3.73
C GLY A 131 18.98 6.66 3.53
N PHE A 132 18.56 6.03 4.63
CA PHE A 132 17.52 5.01 4.59
C PHE A 132 16.16 5.61 4.35
N TYR A 133 15.37 4.98 3.45
CA TYR A 133 13.95 5.24 3.30
C TYR A 133 13.19 4.89 4.58
N GLU A 134 11.96 5.36 4.66
CA GLU A 134 11.09 5.27 5.86
C GLU A 134 10.82 3.85 6.30
N ALA A 135 10.40 2.99 5.39
CA ALA A 135 10.05 1.61 5.70
C ALA A 135 10.10 0.70 4.47
N ILE A 136 10.11 -0.61 4.74
CA ILE A 136 9.93 -1.66 3.76
C ILE A 136 8.73 -2.51 4.17
N ASP A 137 7.79 -2.69 3.26
CA ASP A 137 6.53 -3.39 3.50
C ASP A 137 6.56 -4.77 2.84
N TYR A 138 6.48 -5.81 3.64
CA TYR A 138 6.41 -7.22 3.22
C TYR A 138 4.99 -7.78 3.27
N THR A 139 3.99 -6.95 3.57
CA THR A 139 2.60 -7.38 3.72
C THR A 139 2.02 -7.76 2.38
N ILE A 140 1.76 -9.02 2.15
CA ILE A 140 1.36 -9.61 0.86
C ILE A 140 0.17 -8.90 0.24
N SER A 141 -0.83 -8.51 1.05
CA SER A 141 -2.05 -7.82 0.59
C SER A 141 -1.79 -6.44 -0.03
N ARG A 142 -0.60 -5.85 0.18
CA ARG A 142 -0.21 -4.54 -0.32
C ARG A 142 0.89 -4.60 -1.38
N LEU A 143 1.34 -5.80 -1.76
CA LEU A 143 2.39 -5.99 -2.75
C LEU A 143 1.80 -6.19 -4.15
N LYS A 144 2.51 -5.69 -5.15
CA LYS A 144 2.23 -6.01 -6.55
C LYS A 144 2.57 -7.48 -6.81
N HIS A 145 1.82 -8.10 -7.72
CA HIS A 145 2.02 -9.50 -8.09
C HIS A 145 3.49 -9.80 -8.42
N GLY A 146 4.05 -10.84 -7.79
CA GLY A 146 5.43 -11.28 -8.02
C GLY A 146 6.50 -10.52 -7.22
N LYS A 147 6.17 -9.47 -6.47
CA LYS A 147 7.11 -8.78 -5.57
C LYS A 147 7.13 -9.43 -4.19
N LYS A 148 8.31 -9.42 -3.57
CA LYS A 148 8.51 -9.90 -2.20
C LYS A 148 8.32 -8.79 -1.16
N TYR A 149 8.53 -7.54 -1.54
CA TYR A 149 8.41 -6.35 -0.70
C TYR A 149 8.20 -5.11 -1.57
N GLU A 150 7.80 -4.01 -0.95
CA GLU A 150 7.75 -2.68 -1.56
C GLU A 150 8.42 -1.66 -0.62
N THR A 151 9.30 -0.82 -1.17
CA THR A 151 9.99 0.23 -0.43
C THR A 151 9.09 1.46 -0.31
N VAL A 152 8.89 1.96 0.90
CA VAL A 152 8.12 3.17 1.20
C VAL A 152 9.07 4.37 1.05
N LYS A 153 9.10 4.93 -0.16
CA LYS A 153 10.05 5.97 -0.57
C LYS A 153 9.64 7.35 -0.07
N THR A 154 9.74 7.55 1.23
CA THR A 154 9.55 8.82 1.92
C THR A 154 10.53 8.92 3.09
N TYR A 155 10.58 10.08 3.74
CA TYR A 155 11.42 10.34 4.90
C TYR A 155 10.58 11.08 5.94
N MET A 156 10.59 10.61 7.18
CA MET A 156 9.96 11.30 8.28
C MET A 156 11.02 11.96 9.15
N ALA A 157 10.88 13.26 9.36
CA ALA A 157 11.87 14.06 10.07
C ALA A 157 12.19 13.51 11.46
N HIS A 158 11.18 13.08 12.21
CA HIS A 158 11.36 12.51 13.55
C HIS A 158 12.08 11.16 13.51
N HIS A 159 11.83 10.28 12.54
CA HIS A 159 12.53 8.99 12.42
C HIS A 159 14.01 9.17 11.99
N GLN A 160 14.28 10.11 11.11
CA GLN A 160 15.64 10.48 10.77
C GLN A 160 16.39 11.07 11.97
N ALA A 161 15.72 11.96 12.74
CA ALA A 161 16.25 12.53 13.97
C ALA A 161 16.55 11.43 15.02
N LEU A 162 15.62 10.49 15.26
CA LEU A 162 15.83 9.37 16.19
C LEU A 162 17.03 8.51 15.79
N SER A 163 17.21 8.26 14.50
CA SER A 163 18.36 7.54 13.97
C SER A 163 19.67 8.27 14.26
N LEU A 164 19.73 9.57 13.94
CA LEU A 164 20.92 10.41 14.17
C LEU A 164 21.25 10.54 15.66
N LEU A 165 20.24 10.76 16.50
CA LEU A 165 20.42 10.89 17.96
C LEU A 165 20.92 9.56 18.57
N SER A 166 20.42 8.42 18.09
CA SER A 166 20.90 7.10 18.51
C SER A 166 22.35 6.85 18.11
N ILE A 167 22.72 7.20 16.88
CA ILE A 167 24.11 7.12 16.41
C ILE A 167 25.01 8.04 17.25
N ASN A 168 24.57 9.28 17.50
CA ASN A 168 25.32 10.24 18.32
C ASN A 168 25.56 9.71 19.75
N ASN A 169 24.54 9.17 20.40
CA ASN A 169 24.69 8.55 21.73
C ASN A 169 25.65 7.35 21.69
N PHE A 170 25.56 6.52 20.66
CA PHE A 170 26.44 5.35 20.52
C PHE A 170 27.89 5.74 20.34
N ILE A 171 28.20 6.73 19.50
CA ILE A 171 29.59 7.19 19.22
C ILE A 171 30.13 8.02 20.38
N ASN A 172 29.34 8.91 20.96
CA ASN A 172 29.72 9.88 21.96
C ASN A 172 29.33 9.46 23.38
N LYS A 173 29.31 8.15 23.67
CA LYS A 173 29.12 7.58 25.02
C LYS A 173 27.94 8.15 25.79
N ASN A 174 26.76 8.20 25.11
CA ASN A 174 25.48 8.67 25.65
C ASN A 174 25.44 10.15 26.07
N ILE A 175 26.12 11.01 25.35
CA ILE A 175 26.21 12.46 25.68
C ILE A 175 24.84 13.14 25.83
N LEU A 176 23.82 12.73 25.07
CA LEU A 176 22.48 13.29 25.17
C LEU A 176 21.80 12.85 26.47
N VAL A 177 22.01 11.61 26.87
CA VAL A 177 21.51 11.08 28.13
C VAL A 177 22.15 11.84 29.30
N GLU A 178 23.47 12.02 29.29
CA GLU A 178 24.19 12.78 30.34
C GLU A 178 23.65 14.21 30.47
N ARG A 179 23.47 14.91 29.36
CA ARG A 179 22.92 16.27 29.35
C ARG A 179 21.48 16.34 29.88
N PHE A 180 20.64 15.39 29.50
CA PHE A 180 19.25 15.33 29.96
C PHE A 180 19.17 15.01 31.46
N MET A 181 19.94 14.04 31.90
CA MET A 181 19.96 13.60 33.30
C MET A 181 20.60 14.63 34.27
N ALA A 182 21.39 15.56 33.73
CA ALA A 182 21.97 16.66 34.53
C ALA A 182 20.95 17.75 34.91
N ASN A 183 19.71 17.67 34.42
CA ASN A 183 18.64 18.57 34.88
C ASN A 183 18.25 18.19 36.30
N PRO A 184 18.25 19.14 37.27
CA PRO A 184 17.93 18.86 38.69
C PRO A 184 16.56 18.24 38.94
N GLU A 185 15.56 18.56 38.09
CA GLU A 185 14.22 17.98 38.18
C GLU A 185 14.20 16.50 37.77
N ILE A 186 15.01 16.15 36.81
CA ILE A 186 15.16 14.75 36.32
C ILE A 186 16.01 13.96 37.31
N GLU A 187 17.09 14.54 37.83
CA GLU A 187 17.95 13.94 38.85
C GLU A 187 17.15 13.57 40.10
N ALA A 188 16.24 14.42 40.52
CA ALA A 188 15.39 14.17 41.69
C ALA A 188 14.50 12.92 41.55
N VAL A 189 14.13 12.51 40.35
CA VAL A 189 13.30 11.32 40.07
C VAL A 189 14.07 10.14 39.51
N ASP A 190 15.39 10.21 39.40
CA ASP A 190 16.27 9.19 38.82
C ASP A 190 16.10 7.80 39.46
N ILE A 191 15.79 7.77 40.78
CA ILE A 191 15.56 6.53 41.51
C ILE A 191 14.39 5.69 40.90
N LEU A 192 13.42 6.32 40.27
CA LEU A 192 12.28 5.63 39.65
C LEU A 192 12.73 4.79 38.43
N LEU A 193 13.85 5.14 37.79
CA LEU A 193 14.42 4.40 36.67
C LEU A 193 15.12 3.10 37.09
N GLN A 194 15.35 2.94 38.39
CA GLN A 194 16.06 1.78 38.98
C GLN A 194 15.10 0.67 39.42
N GLU A 195 13.79 0.83 39.19
CA GLU A 195 12.79 -0.20 39.50
C GLU A 195 13.20 -1.53 38.85
N ARG A 196 13.17 -2.61 39.64
CA ARG A 196 13.49 -3.96 39.17
C ARG A 196 12.24 -4.81 38.98
N MET A 197 12.37 -5.86 38.20
CA MET A 197 11.28 -6.85 38.07
C MET A 197 10.99 -7.49 39.42
N PRO A 198 9.70 -7.58 39.81
CA PRO A 198 9.31 -8.33 41.02
C PRO A 198 9.68 -9.81 40.90
N GLU A 199 10.23 -10.40 41.93
CA GLU A 199 10.59 -11.83 41.95
C GLU A 199 9.37 -12.75 41.72
N LYS A 200 8.19 -12.34 42.21
CA LYS A 200 6.92 -13.06 42.09
C LYS A 200 5.97 -12.44 41.06
N ALA A 201 6.51 -11.94 39.95
CA ALA A 201 5.69 -11.37 38.89
C ALA A 201 4.78 -12.43 38.26
N ILE A 202 3.50 -12.08 38.07
CA ILE A 202 2.58 -12.91 37.28
C ILE A 202 2.99 -12.75 35.81
N ILE A 203 3.52 -13.82 35.25
CA ILE A 203 3.88 -13.88 33.84
C ILE A 203 2.68 -14.43 33.08
N THR A 204 2.06 -13.65 32.23
CA THR A 204 1.07 -14.14 31.29
C THR A 204 1.76 -15.02 30.26
N LYS A 205 1.23 -16.24 30.07
CA LYS A 205 1.69 -17.09 28.97
C LYS A 205 1.48 -16.34 27.66
N GLU A 206 2.47 -16.45 26.79
CA GLU A 206 2.43 -15.98 25.41
C GLU A 206 1.05 -16.23 24.81
N LYS A 207 0.35 -15.18 24.36
CA LYS A 207 -0.75 -15.38 23.42
C LYS A 207 -0.10 -15.93 22.16
N LYS A 208 -0.18 -17.22 21.97
CA LYS A 208 0.06 -17.84 20.67
C LYS A 208 -1.10 -17.41 19.78
N GLU A 209 -1.02 -16.21 19.22
CA GLU A 209 -1.64 -16.00 17.93
C GLU A 209 -0.95 -17.03 17.03
N LYS A 210 -1.74 -17.94 16.49
CA LYS A 210 -1.23 -18.94 15.57
C LYS A 210 -0.61 -18.13 14.44
N ILE A 211 0.72 -18.16 14.36
CA ILE A 211 1.41 -17.88 13.13
C ILE A 211 1.09 -19.08 12.26
N ASP A 212 -0.13 -19.16 11.78
CA ASP A 212 -0.40 -19.92 10.59
C ASP A 212 0.54 -19.27 9.59
N LYS A 213 1.55 -20.03 9.11
CA LYS A 213 2.25 -19.63 7.88
C LYS A 213 1.11 -19.19 6.99
N ILE A 214 1.03 -17.88 6.73
CA ILE A 214 0.08 -17.34 5.78
C ILE A 214 0.49 -18.07 4.51
N LYS A 215 -0.13 -19.25 4.27
CA LYS A 215 -0.22 -19.75 2.92
C LYS A 215 -0.75 -18.54 2.23
N ALA A 216 0.00 -18.02 1.26
CA ALA A 216 -0.53 -17.05 0.35
C ALA A 216 -1.89 -17.60 -0.03
N LYS A 217 -2.94 -17.21 0.71
CA LYS A 217 -4.27 -17.25 0.15
C LYS A 217 -3.99 -16.44 -1.08
N ASP A 218 -4.21 -17.05 -2.24
CA ASP A 218 -4.38 -16.27 -3.44
C ASP A 218 -5.39 -15.20 -3.05
N TYR A 219 -4.87 -14.07 -2.54
CA TYR A 219 -5.60 -12.86 -2.51
C TYR A 219 -5.78 -12.60 -3.99
N GLN A 220 -6.92 -13.07 -4.49
CA GLN A 220 -7.40 -12.62 -5.76
C GLN A 220 -7.30 -11.12 -5.68
N SER A 221 -6.24 -10.62 -6.29
CA SER A 221 -5.96 -9.20 -6.41
C SER A 221 -7.27 -8.55 -6.75
N TYR A 222 -7.75 -7.65 -5.87
CA TYR A 222 -8.88 -6.77 -6.07
C TYR A 222 -10.00 -7.42 -6.89
N SER A 223 -11.15 -7.65 -6.27
CA SER A 223 -12.27 -8.37 -6.84
C SER A 223 -12.56 -7.90 -8.28
N GLU A 224 -12.06 -8.64 -9.26
CA GLU A 224 -12.51 -8.50 -10.63
C GLU A 224 -13.99 -8.85 -10.67
N VAL A 225 -14.84 -7.85 -10.90
CA VAL A 225 -16.26 -8.08 -11.10
C VAL A 225 -16.47 -8.34 -12.58
N VAL A 226 -16.93 -9.56 -12.89
CA VAL A 226 -17.09 -10.01 -14.26
C VAL A 226 -18.55 -10.06 -14.65
N TYR A 227 -18.87 -9.49 -15.80
CA TYR A 227 -20.19 -9.52 -16.40
C TYR A 227 -20.12 -10.21 -17.76
N SER A 228 -21.01 -11.17 -17.97
CA SER A 228 -21.22 -11.85 -19.29
C SER A 228 -22.35 -11.25 -20.10
N LYS A 229 -23.12 -10.32 -19.49
CA LYS A 229 -24.24 -9.61 -20.13
C LYS A 229 -24.28 -8.17 -19.69
N VAL A 230 -24.64 -7.26 -20.58
CA VAL A 230 -24.98 -5.89 -20.27
C VAL A 230 -26.34 -5.87 -19.55
N ASN A 231 -26.39 -5.22 -18.40
CA ASN A 231 -27.66 -5.00 -17.70
C ASN A 231 -28.26 -3.67 -18.15
N GLU A 232 -29.29 -3.70 -18.96
CA GLU A 232 -29.93 -2.51 -19.53
C GLU A 232 -30.79 -1.76 -18.51
N ASN A 233 -31.30 -2.48 -17.50
CA ASN A 233 -32.14 -1.90 -16.45
C ASN A 233 -31.36 -1.21 -15.33
N LEU A 234 -30.06 -1.48 -15.23
CA LEU A 234 -29.18 -0.92 -14.20
C LEU A 234 -27.98 -0.25 -14.85
N ASN A 235 -27.77 1.02 -14.54
CA ASN A 235 -26.57 1.75 -14.95
C ASN A 235 -25.36 1.31 -14.10
N VAL A 236 -24.87 0.09 -14.34
CA VAL A 236 -23.66 -0.40 -13.70
C VAL A 236 -22.45 0.24 -14.35
N THR A 237 -21.66 0.96 -13.57
CA THR A 237 -20.47 1.71 -14.03
C THR A 237 -19.23 1.33 -13.28
N ASN A 238 -18.07 1.49 -13.93
CA ASN A 238 -16.77 1.54 -13.27
C ASN A 238 -16.19 2.94 -13.37
N THR A 239 -15.77 3.49 -12.23
CA THR A 239 -15.12 4.80 -12.16
C THR A 239 -13.68 4.63 -11.74
N ILE A 240 -12.74 5.13 -12.58
CA ILE A 240 -11.31 5.09 -12.33
C ILE A 240 -10.81 6.53 -12.29
N SER A 241 -10.06 6.88 -11.25
CA SER A 241 -9.57 8.25 -11.06
C SER A 241 -8.21 8.26 -10.37
N ASN A 242 -7.39 9.26 -10.70
CA ASN A 242 -6.17 9.61 -9.97
C ASN A 242 -6.34 10.88 -9.12
N GLY A 243 -7.59 11.34 -8.91
CA GLY A 243 -7.92 12.57 -8.20
C GLY A 243 -8.15 13.77 -9.13
N ASN A 244 -7.35 13.93 -10.17
CA ASN A 244 -7.47 15.04 -11.14
C ASN A 244 -8.18 14.61 -12.43
N TYR A 245 -7.91 13.40 -12.90
CA TYR A 245 -8.51 12.85 -14.10
C TYR A 245 -9.40 11.65 -13.72
N THR A 246 -10.64 11.69 -14.19
CA THR A 246 -11.66 10.67 -13.87
C THR A 246 -12.30 10.16 -15.14
N ILE A 247 -12.42 8.85 -15.28
CA ILE A 247 -13.24 8.20 -16.29
C ILE A 247 -14.38 7.44 -15.63
N CYS A 248 -15.53 7.45 -16.24
CA CYS A 248 -16.68 6.65 -15.82
C CYS A 248 -17.23 5.89 -17.03
N LEU A 249 -17.21 4.57 -16.94
CA LEU A 249 -17.56 3.67 -18.05
C LEU A 249 -18.72 2.75 -17.67
N LYS A 250 -19.73 2.67 -18.52
CA LYS A 250 -20.84 1.72 -18.42
C LYS A 250 -20.43 0.34 -18.95
N GLN A 251 -21.22 -0.68 -18.65
CA GLN A 251 -21.03 -2.04 -19.16
C GLN A 251 -21.02 -2.10 -20.69
N ASN A 252 -21.81 -1.29 -21.37
CA ASN A 252 -21.85 -1.25 -22.83
C ASN A 252 -20.67 -0.48 -23.46
N GLY A 253 -19.81 0.19 -22.66
CA GLY A 253 -18.67 0.97 -23.14
C GLY A 253 -18.97 2.47 -23.29
N GLU A 254 -20.20 2.91 -23.12
CA GLU A 254 -20.50 4.35 -23.00
C GLU A 254 -19.86 4.93 -21.77
N GLY A 255 -19.57 6.23 -21.81
CA GLY A 255 -19.03 6.91 -20.65
C GLY A 255 -18.46 8.28 -20.96
N PHE A 256 -17.89 8.86 -19.91
CA PHE A 256 -17.23 10.17 -20.01
C PHE A 256 -15.87 10.14 -19.33
N SER A 257 -15.04 11.08 -19.80
CA SER A 257 -13.76 11.43 -19.21
C SER A 257 -13.81 12.89 -18.76
N LYS A 258 -13.21 13.17 -17.60
CA LYS A 258 -13.25 14.48 -16.96
C LYS A 258 -11.88 14.80 -16.36
N TYR A 259 -11.38 16.01 -16.61
CA TYR A 259 -10.21 16.57 -15.94
C TYR A 259 -10.67 17.70 -15.01
N ASN A 260 -10.54 17.52 -13.72
CA ASN A 260 -11.13 18.40 -12.70
C ASN A 260 -12.63 18.63 -13.00
N ASP A 261 -13.03 19.86 -13.32
CA ASP A 261 -14.40 20.24 -13.70
C ASP A 261 -14.65 20.29 -15.21
N ILE A 262 -13.67 19.93 -16.03
CA ILE A 262 -13.73 20.00 -17.48
C ILE A 262 -14.06 18.61 -18.06
N LEU A 263 -15.19 18.49 -18.75
CA LEU A 263 -15.51 17.31 -19.54
C LEU A 263 -14.60 17.23 -20.77
N VAL A 264 -13.98 16.07 -20.98
CA VAL A 264 -13.11 15.82 -22.14
C VAL A 264 -13.96 15.42 -23.35
N ASN A 265 -14.93 14.55 -23.16
CA ASN A 265 -15.84 14.14 -24.22
C ASN A 265 -17.30 14.42 -23.86
N ARG A 266 -18.13 14.53 -24.91
CA ARG A 266 -19.57 14.74 -24.75
C ARG A 266 -20.24 13.55 -24.07
N PHE A 267 -21.06 13.85 -23.06
CA PHE A 267 -21.91 12.89 -22.39
C PHE A 267 -23.22 13.53 -21.93
N LYS A 268 -24.36 12.96 -22.35
CA LYS A 268 -25.72 13.34 -21.91
C LYS A 268 -26.45 12.07 -21.50
N GLN A 269 -27.06 12.05 -20.33
CA GLN A 269 -27.81 10.89 -19.83
C GLN A 269 -29.02 10.52 -20.71
N THR A 270 -29.62 11.49 -21.39
CA THR A 270 -30.84 11.39 -22.19
C THR A 270 -30.56 11.43 -23.69
N ALA A 271 -29.36 11.07 -24.13
CA ALA A 271 -29.04 11.10 -25.56
C ALA A 271 -29.56 9.85 -26.25
N ASP A 272 -30.19 10.03 -27.39
CA ASP A 272 -30.68 8.94 -28.25
C ASP A 272 -29.58 8.32 -29.14
N TYR A 273 -28.33 8.71 -28.91
CA TYR A 273 -27.18 8.23 -29.66
C TYR A 273 -26.05 7.73 -28.72
N LYS A 274 -25.23 6.84 -29.22
CA LYS A 274 -24.12 6.24 -28.49
C LYS A 274 -23.04 7.27 -28.18
N GLN A 275 -22.57 7.30 -26.93
CA GLN A 275 -21.63 8.31 -26.45
C GLN A 275 -20.41 7.65 -25.79
N GLY A 276 -19.26 8.22 -26.04
CA GLY A 276 -17.99 7.74 -25.45
C GLY A 276 -16.84 7.90 -26.43
N ILE A 277 -15.73 7.32 -26.06
CA ILE A 277 -14.57 7.17 -26.96
C ILE A 277 -14.62 5.76 -27.53
N LEU A 278 -14.95 5.66 -28.80
CA LEU A 278 -15.26 4.41 -29.49
C LEU A 278 -14.26 4.12 -30.58
N PHE A 279 -14.01 2.82 -30.82
CA PHE A 279 -13.19 2.36 -31.92
C PHE A 279 -14.02 1.42 -32.78
N TYR A 280 -14.26 1.84 -34.00
CA TYR A 280 -14.90 1.03 -35.02
C TYR A 280 -13.83 0.20 -35.72
N ILE A 281 -14.10 -1.09 -35.86
CA ILE A 281 -13.23 -2.06 -36.52
C ILE A 281 -13.99 -2.63 -37.71
N LYS A 282 -13.35 -2.59 -38.87
CA LYS A 282 -13.94 -3.09 -40.11
C LYS A 282 -13.03 -4.15 -40.70
N ASP A 283 -13.56 -5.35 -40.98
CA ASP A 283 -12.93 -6.35 -41.77
C ASP A 283 -13.12 -5.99 -43.29
N ILE A 284 -12.04 -5.64 -43.94
CA ILE A 284 -12.09 -5.20 -45.35
C ILE A 284 -12.56 -6.32 -46.27
N SER A 285 -12.28 -7.57 -45.94
CA SER A 285 -12.59 -8.73 -46.79
C SER A 285 -14.09 -8.99 -46.89
N ASN A 286 -14.83 -8.89 -45.81
CA ASN A 286 -16.26 -9.19 -45.76
C ASN A 286 -17.14 -7.96 -45.43
N LYS A 287 -16.53 -6.77 -45.27
CA LYS A 287 -17.16 -5.49 -44.95
C LYS A 287 -17.93 -5.49 -43.63
N ARG A 288 -17.71 -6.46 -42.74
CA ARG A 288 -18.30 -6.49 -41.41
C ARG A 288 -17.68 -5.38 -40.56
N ILE A 289 -18.54 -4.61 -39.83
CA ILE A 289 -18.12 -3.53 -38.94
C ILE A 289 -18.63 -3.85 -37.55
N TRP A 290 -17.80 -3.64 -36.52
CA TRP A 290 -18.18 -3.71 -35.12
C TRP A 290 -17.46 -2.65 -34.29
N VAL A 291 -17.93 -2.41 -33.08
CA VAL A 291 -17.32 -1.49 -32.11
C VAL A 291 -16.49 -2.32 -31.11
N ASN A 292 -15.40 -1.75 -30.61
CA ASN A 292 -14.52 -2.41 -29.64
C ASN A 292 -15.19 -2.78 -28.28
N THR A 293 -16.40 -2.28 -28.02
CA THR A 293 -17.20 -2.56 -26.82
C THR A 293 -18.60 -3.09 -27.21
N PRO A 294 -19.36 -3.70 -26.28
CA PRO A 294 -20.72 -4.21 -26.58
C PRO A 294 -21.78 -3.09 -26.58
N ILE A 295 -21.48 -1.95 -27.19
CA ILE A 295 -22.33 -0.74 -27.17
C ILE A 295 -23.56 -0.88 -28.06
N ASP A 296 -23.44 -1.63 -29.16
CA ASP A 296 -24.57 -1.86 -30.07
C ASP A 296 -25.38 -3.06 -29.62
N GLU A 297 -26.63 -2.84 -29.25
CA GLU A 297 -27.55 -3.89 -28.79
C GLU A 297 -27.81 -4.96 -29.85
N ASN A 298 -27.80 -4.59 -31.11
CA ASN A 298 -28.03 -5.47 -32.24
C ASN A 298 -26.74 -6.16 -32.74
N ASN A 299 -25.58 -5.69 -32.29
CA ASN A 299 -24.28 -6.22 -32.71
C ASN A 299 -23.28 -6.22 -31.54
N ARG A 300 -23.52 -7.07 -30.57
CA ARG A 300 -22.62 -7.25 -29.39
C ARG A 300 -21.49 -8.25 -29.60
N GLY A 301 -21.37 -8.80 -30.81
CA GLY A 301 -20.44 -9.89 -31.12
C GLY A 301 -21.01 -11.27 -30.76
N ASP A 302 -20.28 -12.32 -31.12
CA ASP A 302 -20.69 -13.69 -30.86
C ASP A 302 -20.59 -14.04 -29.36
N LYS A 303 -19.57 -13.49 -28.71
CA LYS A 303 -19.37 -13.55 -27.25
C LYS A 303 -18.73 -12.26 -26.75
N TYR A 304 -19.06 -11.86 -25.52
CA TYR A 304 -18.36 -10.76 -24.85
C TYR A 304 -18.27 -10.99 -23.35
N LYS A 305 -17.26 -10.35 -22.76
CA LYS A 305 -17.00 -10.33 -21.31
C LYS A 305 -16.56 -8.93 -20.90
N ILE A 306 -17.10 -8.45 -19.80
CA ILE A 306 -16.78 -7.14 -19.23
C ILE A 306 -16.19 -7.40 -17.86
N SER A 307 -15.03 -6.79 -17.56
CA SER A 307 -14.37 -6.91 -16.27
C SER A 307 -14.12 -5.53 -15.70
N TYR A 308 -14.66 -5.30 -14.51
CA TYR A 308 -14.42 -4.10 -13.72
C TYR A 308 -13.43 -4.39 -12.62
N MET A 309 -12.38 -3.59 -12.55
CA MET A 309 -11.34 -3.62 -11.55
C MET A 309 -11.12 -2.18 -11.05
N PRO A 310 -10.62 -1.97 -9.83
CA PRO A 310 -10.37 -0.62 -9.31
C PRO A 310 -9.46 0.23 -10.18
N GLU A 311 -8.45 -0.40 -10.81
CA GLU A 311 -7.45 0.28 -11.62
C GLU A 311 -7.72 0.26 -13.12
N LYS A 312 -8.67 -0.56 -13.59
CA LYS A 312 -8.95 -0.69 -15.03
C LYS A 312 -10.33 -1.25 -15.33
N THR A 313 -10.81 -0.92 -16.52
CA THR A 313 -11.95 -1.59 -17.16
C THR A 313 -11.45 -2.40 -18.35
N LYS A 314 -11.92 -3.63 -18.49
CA LYS A 314 -11.59 -4.50 -19.62
C LYS A 314 -12.86 -4.98 -20.31
N TYR A 315 -12.90 -4.82 -21.63
CA TYR A 315 -13.92 -5.40 -22.51
C TYR A 315 -13.24 -6.43 -23.41
N VAL A 316 -13.79 -7.61 -23.49
CA VAL A 316 -13.36 -8.63 -24.45
C VAL A 316 -14.59 -9.01 -25.28
N ARG A 317 -14.49 -8.96 -26.58
CA ARG A 317 -15.53 -9.43 -27.47
C ARG A 317 -14.93 -10.27 -28.61
N ILE A 318 -15.74 -11.18 -29.14
CA ILE A 318 -15.39 -12.04 -30.24
C ILE A 318 -16.37 -11.78 -31.35
N ASP A 319 -15.85 -11.51 -32.54
CA ASP A 319 -16.59 -11.30 -33.78
C ASP A 319 -16.02 -12.26 -34.84
N ALA A 320 -16.71 -13.38 -35.08
CA ALA A 320 -16.19 -14.50 -35.84
C ALA A 320 -14.82 -14.98 -35.32
N ASP A 321 -13.77 -14.84 -36.09
CA ASP A 321 -12.42 -15.27 -35.72
C ASP A 321 -11.59 -14.18 -35.01
N ILE A 322 -12.11 -12.98 -34.91
CA ILE A 322 -11.37 -11.85 -34.29
C ILE A 322 -11.78 -11.63 -32.87
N GLU A 323 -10.84 -11.75 -31.94
CA GLU A 323 -10.99 -11.35 -30.55
C GLU A 323 -10.47 -9.92 -30.39
N THR A 324 -11.33 -9.04 -29.90
CA THR A 324 -11.03 -7.64 -29.57
C THR A 324 -10.98 -7.50 -28.06
N THR A 325 -9.81 -7.18 -27.53
CA THR A 325 -9.63 -6.83 -26.10
C THR A 325 -9.36 -5.34 -25.98
N THR A 326 -10.21 -4.64 -25.23
CA THR A 326 -10.04 -3.21 -24.88
C THR A 326 -9.76 -3.08 -23.39
N GLN A 327 -8.69 -2.42 -23.03
CA GLN A 327 -8.35 -2.05 -21.64
C GLN A 327 -8.30 -0.54 -21.51
N VAL A 328 -8.93 -0.03 -20.46
CA VAL A 328 -8.98 1.41 -20.17
C VAL A 328 -8.45 1.63 -18.76
N ILE A 329 -7.48 2.52 -18.63
CA ILE A 329 -6.84 2.91 -17.38
C ILE A 329 -6.65 4.43 -17.31
N VAL A 330 -6.47 4.95 -16.10
CA VAL A 330 -5.98 6.31 -15.85
C VAL A 330 -4.56 6.21 -15.33
N SER A 331 -3.64 7.04 -15.84
CA SER A 331 -2.28 7.13 -15.31
C SER A 331 -2.33 7.54 -13.83
N PRO A 332 -1.57 6.90 -12.93
CA PRO A 332 -1.54 7.31 -11.53
C PRO A 332 -0.89 8.69 -11.32
N ASP A 333 0.05 9.08 -12.18
CA ASP A 333 0.89 10.26 -11.99
C ASP A 333 0.47 11.45 -12.87
N ASP A 334 -0.11 11.19 -14.05
CA ASP A 334 -0.47 12.19 -15.03
C ASP A 334 -1.99 12.21 -15.31
N PRO A 335 -2.58 13.36 -15.68
CA PRO A 335 -3.98 13.46 -16.07
C PRO A 335 -4.21 12.88 -17.46
N VAL A 336 -3.91 11.61 -17.64
CA VAL A 336 -3.94 10.89 -18.91
C VAL A 336 -4.77 9.60 -18.79
N GLU A 337 -5.62 9.42 -19.78
CA GLU A 337 -6.36 8.19 -20.04
C GLU A 337 -5.66 7.38 -21.12
N ILE A 338 -5.47 6.09 -20.88
CA ILE A 338 -4.85 5.17 -21.83
C ILE A 338 -5.88 4.10 -22.20
N ARG A 339 -6.15 3.96 -23.48
CA ARG A 339 -6.98 2.90 -24.06
C ARG A 339 -6.14 2.00 -24.95
N ARG A 340 -5.91 0.77 -24.48
CA ARG A 340 -5.20 -0.26 -25.25
C ARG A 340 -6.21 -1.16 -25.94
N ILE A 341 -6.07 -1.29 -27.26
CA ILE A 341 -6.85 -2.21 -28.06
C ILE A 341 -5.91 -3.28 -28.59
N GLU A 342 -6.27 -4.51 -28.37
CA GLU A 342 -5.56 -5.69 -28.86
C GLU A 342 -6.52 -6.49 -29.74
N LEU A 343 -6.10 -6.77 -30.97
CA LEU A 343 -6.83 -7.58 -31.94
C LEU A 343 -6.08 -8.87 -32.15
N LYS A 344 -6.75 -10.00 -31.94
CA LYS A 344 -6.19 -11.32 -32.13
C LYS A 344 -7.02 -12.07 -33.15
N ASN A 345 -6.40 -12.48 -34.23
CA ASN A 345 -6.99 -13.38 -35.22
C ASN A 345 -6.81 -14.83 -34.73
N ASN A 346 -7.89 -15.49 -34.40
CA ASN A 346 -7.93 -16.89 -33.97
C ASN A 346 -8.24 -17.82 -35.18
N GLY A 347 -8.50 -17.26 -36.37
CA GLY A 347 -8.73 -18.01 -37.61
C GLY A 347 -7.44 -18.34 -38.33
N ILE A 348 -7.57 -19.15 -39.37
CA ILE A 348 -6.45 -19.62 -40.21
C ILE A 348 -6.10 -18.61 -41.32
N GLN A 349 -7.09 -17.80 -41.73
CA GLN A 349 -6.91 -16.87 -42.84
C GLN A 349 -6.41 -15.50 -42.34
N GLU A 350 -5.48 -14.92 -43.10
CA GLU A 350 -5.04 -13.55 -42.87
C GLU A 350 -6.20 -12.57 -43.05
N LYS A 351 -6.27 -11.58 -42.15
CA LYS A 351 -7.31 -10.54 -42.15
C LYS A 351 -6.70 -9.15 -42.21
N THR A 352 -7.29 -8.32 -43.05
CA THR A 352 -6.96 -6.88 -43.10
C THR A 352 -8.07 -6.11 -42.43
N LEU A 353 -7.72 -5.39 -41.36
CA LEU A 353 -8.66 -4.64 -40.53
C LEU A 353 -8.38 -3.16 -40.61
N GLU A 354 -9.45 -2.35 -40.75
CA GLU A 354 -9.42 -0.91 -40.65
C GLU A 354 -9.95 -0.50 -39.25
N ILE A 355 -9.24 0.40 -38.57
CA ILE A 355 -9.63 0.89 -37.23
C ILE A 355 -9.89 2.39 -37.32
N THR A 356 -11.08 2.83 -36.90
CA THR A 356 -11.47 4.21 -36.86
C THR A 356 -11.81 4.62 -35.42
N ASN A 357 -11.09 5.60 -34.88
CA ASN A 357 -11.45 6.18 -33.57
C ASN A 357 -12.52 7.27 -33.75
N TYR A 358 -13.49 7.25 -32.87
CA TYR A 358 -14.54 8.28 -32.81
C TYR A 358 -14.76 8.76 -31.38
N PHE A 359 -14.73 10.07 -31.18
CA PHE A 359 -15.22 10.73 -29.96
C PHE A 359 -15.58 12.18 -30.25
N GLU A 360 -16.42 12.76 -29.40
CA GLU A 360 -16.77 14.18 -29.48
C GLU A 360 -16.08 14.96 -28.36
N PRO A 361 -14.99 15.70 -28.64
CA PRO A 361 -14.34 16.54 -27.62
C PRO A 361 -15.23 17.72 -27.26
N VAL A 362 -15.31 18.02 -25.96
CA VAL A 362 -16.13 19.15 -25.47
C VAL A 362 -15.24 20.19 -24.77
N LEU A 363 -14.30 19.78 -23.94
CA LEU A 363 -13.35 20.62 -23.22
C LEU A 363 -13.99 21.81 -22.49
N SER A 364 -15.17 21.60 -21.89
CA SER A 364 -15.92 22.63 -21.17
C SER A 364 -16.34 22.16 -19.79
N ARG A 365 -16.60 23.11 -18.89
CA ARG A 365 -17.16 22.77 -17.57
C ARG A 365 -18.51 22.05 -17.71
N SER A 366 -18.76 21.07 -16.86
CA SER A 366 -20.01 20.29 -16.86
C SER A 366 -21.26 21.17 -16.73
N ASN A 367 -21.18 22.29 -16.03
CA ASN A 367 -22.28 23.26 -15.83
C ASN A 367 -22.44 24.28 -16.96
N ALA A 368 -21.50 24.40 -17.88
CA ALA A 368 -21.58 25.37 -18.99
C ALA A 368 -22.75 25.11 -19.96
N ARG A 369 -23.33 23.90 -19.91
CA ARG A 369 -24.48 23.50 -20.75
C ARG A 369 -25.82 24.05 -20.31
N LEU A 370 -25.96 24.52 -19.06
CA LEU A 370 -27.20 25.13 -18.58
C LEU A 370 -27.39 26.55 -19.08
N CYS A 371 -26.33 27.20 -19.57
CA CYS A 371 -26.36 28.58 -20.03
C CYS A 371 -26.50 28.74 -21.54
N SER A 372 -26.51 27.68 -22.37
CA SER A 372 -26.52 27.77 -23.82
C SER A 372 -27.85 27.40 -24.50
N TYR A 373 -28.98 27.45 -23.79
CA TYR A 373 -30.30 27.44 -24.39
C TYR A 373 -30.86 28.88 -24.45
N GLY A 374 -30.22 29.68 -25.26
CA GLY A 374 -30.67 31.04 -25.52
C GLY A 374 -30.01 31.58 -26.77
N PHE A 375 -30.24 30.89 -27.90
CA PHE A 375 -30.25 31.43 -29.26
C PHE A 375 -30.85 30.39 -30.19
#